data_fbf43d4e0f1edfe53aabce2381721179
#
_entry.id   fbf43d4e0f1edfe53aabce2381721179
#
_cell.length_a   1.000
_cell.length_b   1.000
_cell.length_c   1.000
_cell.angle_alpha   90.00
_cell.angle_beta   90.00
_cell.angle_gamma   90.00
#
_symmetry.space_group_name_H-M   'P 1'
#
loop_
_entity.id
_entity.type
_entity.pdbx_description
1 polymer ?
#
loop_
_entity_poly.entity_id
_entity_poly.type
_entity_poly.pdbx_seq_one_letter_code
_entity_poly.pdbx_strand_id
1 'polypeptide(L)'
;NSEALFLSATMPDYSKLFDKFLPDVNYNKLVTDRTNFKYFKKCEYKDMGKTSLETIAENASRCKNALIVVNTKKTSAELYSLVQGEKYYLSANMTPAHRSRVIEVVRNKLENGEHITVVSTSLVEAGVDLDFNTVFRQLSGLDSILQAGGRCNREGKDDKGYVYVFDIDETYRKGSDLAMRINKTKGLLEKYQDITSYDCIKEYYDGIFDFNQSRIAENSIAKYNEQSNSFDRQGLMSPYSIPFRSYAMQFEYISADTISIVIDDPNDQTCHELVETLRNGDMSVRRALQKYSVSIYMNVFKDLYSQGVLKDHGTGIFILVNQSYYNNETGL
;
A
#
# COMPACT_ATOMS: atom_id res chain seq x y z
N ASN A 1 27.85 15.31 9.99
CA ASN A 1 27.53 13.98 10.49
C ASN A 1 26.02 13.88 10.55
N SER A 2 25.43 12.86 9.93
CA SER A 2 24.01 12.60 9.97
C SER A 2 23.79 11.20 10.54
N GLU A 3 22.76 11.05 11.37
CA GLU A 3 22.32 9.77 11.91
C GLU A 3 20.96 9.42 11.32
N ALA A 4 20.73 8.14 11.01
CA ALA A 4 19.46 7.66 10.50
C ALA A 4 18.94 6.54 11.41
N LEU A 5 17.65 6.62 11.77
CA LEU A 5 16.96 5.61 12.54
C LEU A 5 15.95 4.90 11.65
N PHE A 6 16.09 3.58 11.49
CA PHE A 6 15.15 2.74 10.76
C PHE A 6 14.21 2.03 11.73
N LEU A 7 12.91 2.21 11.54
CA LEU A 7 11.87 1.59 12.35
C LEU A 7 10.86 0.85 11.44
N SER A 8 10.60 -0.41 11.76
CA SER A 8 9.58 -1.20 11.08
C SER A 8 9.09 -2.32 11.99
N ALA A 9 7.82 -2.69 11.89
CA ALA A 9 7.26 -3.86 12.57
C ALA A 9 7.85 -5.17 12.00
N THR A 10 8.24 -5.16 10.73
CA THR A 10 8.85 -6.29 10.01
C THR A 10 10.26 -5.91 9.58
N MET A 11 11.12 -5.57 10.54
CA MET A 11 12.47 -5.06 10.26
C MET A 11 13.34 -6.15 9.61
N PRO A 12 13.80 -5.95 8.36
CA PRO A 12 14.79 -6.82 7.75
C PRO A 12 16.16 -6.69 8.43
N ASP A 13 16.97 -7.71 8.31
CA ASP A 13 18.38 -7.62 8.70
C ASP A 13 19.19 -6.97 7.57
N TYR A 14 19.50 -5.68 7.74
CA TYR A 14 20.24 -4.90 6.74
C TYR A 14 21.75 -5.14 6.74
N SER A 15 22.30 -6.01 7.65
CA SER A 15 23.74 -6.21 7.77
C SER A 15 24.39 -6.51 6.42
N LYS A 16 23.87 -7.47 5.67
CA LYS A 16 24.39 -7.85 4.35
C LYS A 16 24.38 -6.68 3.33
N LEU A 17 23.40 -5.78 3.40
CA LEU A 17 23.32 -4.61 2.52
C LEU A 17 24.34 -3.57 2.91
N PHE A 18 24.47 -3.26 4.21
CA PHE A 18 25.46 -2.30 4.69
C PHE A 18 26.87 -2.79 4.41
N ASP A 19 27.19 -4.05 4.74
CA ASP A 19 28.52 -4.61 4.51
C ASP A 19 28.93 -4.56 3.01
N LYS A 20 27.94 -4.73 2.11
CA LYS A 20 28.20 -4.75 0.66
C LYS A 20 28.24 -3.37 0.02
N PHE A 21 27.30 -2.48 0.36
CA PHE A 21 27.06 -1.22 -0.33
C PHE A 21 27.52 0.03 0.44
N LEU A 22 27.64 -0.09 1.74
CA LEU A 22 27.99 1.01 2.66
C LEU A 22 28.99 0.54 3.72
N PRO A 23 30.16 -0.01 3.34
CA PRO A 23 31.11 -0.62 4.28
C PRO A 23 31.64 0.35 5.35
N ASP A 24 31.63 1.65 5.05
CA ASP A 24 32.10 2.70 5.96
C ASP A 24 31.01 3.22 6.93
N VAL A 25 29.79 2.67 6.85
CA VAL A 25 28.68 3.08 7.73
C VAL A 25 28.60 2.16 8.94
N ASN A 26 28.78 2.74 10.12
CA ASN A 26 28.52 2.03 11.36
C ASN A 26 27.03 1.96 11.61
N TYR A 27 26.50 0.76 11.86
CA TYR A 27 25.10 0.56 12.25
C TYR A 27 25.00 -0.28 13.52
N ASN A 28 23.99 0.02 14.33
CA ASN A 28 23.72 -0.68 15.57
C ASN A 28 22.26 -1.16 15.60
N LYS A 29 22.05 -2.40 16.05
CA LYS A 29 20.72 -2.91 16.35
C LYS A 29 20.31 -2.43 17.74
N LEU A 30 19.29 -1.57 17.82
CA LEU A 30 18.80 -1.04 19.08
C LEU A 30 18.07 -2.09 19.92
N VAL A 31 17.37 -3.02 19.27
CA VAL A 31 16.65 -4.11 19.93
C VAL A 31 17.34 -5.43 19.63
N THR A 32 18.07 -5.93 20.61
CA THR A 32 18.78 -7.23 20.55
C THR A 32 18.05 -8.32 21.32
N ASP A 33 17.40 -7.98 22.45
CA ASP A 33 16.57 -8.91 23.23
C ASP A 33 15.15 -8.97 22.66
N ARG A 34 14.73 -10.17 22.29
CA ARG A 34 13.43 -10.46 21.68
C ARG A 34 12.52 -11.30 22.56
N THR A 35 12.91 -11.57 23.79
CA THR A 35 12.14 -12.40 24.74
C THR A 35 10.74 -11.84 24.97
N ASN A 36 10.60 -10.52 24.89
CA ASN A 36 9.33 -9.82 25.10
C ASN A 36 8.43 -9.77 23.84
N PHE A 37 8.91 -10.19 22.65
CA PHE A 37 8.10 -10.18 21.43
C PHE A 37 6.86 -11.07 21.52
N LYS A 38 6.91 -12.14 22.34
CA LYS A 38 5.75 -13.01 22.62
C LYS A 38 4.53 -12.25 23.16
N TYR A 39 4.74 -11.14 23.89
CA TYR A 39 3.65 -10.34 24.46
C TYR A 39 2.93 -9.47 23.40
N PHE A 40 3.54 -9.28 22.23
CA PHE A 40 2.94 -8.56 21.10
C PHE A 40 2.21 -9.48 20.13
N LYS A 41 2.25 -10.81 20.38
CA LYS A 41 1.57 -11.80 19.55
C LYS A 41 0.08 -11.87 19.89
N LYS A 42 -0.71 -10.98 19.28
CA LYS A 42 -2.15 -10.83 19.54
C LYS A 42 -3.03 -11.63 18.57
N CYS A 43 -2.44 -12.19 17.50
CA CYS A 43 -3.16 -12.87 16.44
C CYS A 43 -2.58 -14.27 16.18
N GLU A 44 -3.45 -15.17 15.70
CA GLU A 44 -3.09 -16.46 15.13
C GLU A 44 -3.24 -16.42 13.61
N TYR A 45 -2.21 -16.85 12.90
CA TYR A 45 -2.21 -16.94 11.44
C TYR A 45 -2.58 -18.35 11.00
N LYS A 46 -3.55 -18.45 10.07
CA LYS A 46 -4.03 -19.72 9.51
C LYS A 46 -4.00 -19.67 7.99
N ASP A 47 -3.35 -20.63 7.37
CA ASP A 47 -3.39 -20.80 5.93
C ASP A 47 -4.66 -21.56 5.53
N MET A 48 -5.49 -20.94 4.68
CA MET A 48 -6.69 -21.57 4.11
C MET A 48 -6.41 -22.28 2.80
N GLY A 49 -5.20 -22.13 2.25
CA GLY A 49 -4.86 -22.64 0.93
C GLY A 49 -5.69 -21.99 -0.18
N LYS A 50 -5.91 -22.75 -1.26
CA LYS A 50 -6.75 -22.29 -2.40
C LYS A 50 -8.22 -22.31 -2.02
N THR A 51 -8.90 -21.18 -2.32
CA THR A 51 -10.32 -21.01 -2.03
C THR A 51 -10.99 -20.08 -3.04
N SER A 52 -12.32 -20.01 -3.03
CA SER A 52 -13.08 -19.09 -3.90
C SER A 52 -13.42 -17.78 -3.20
N LEU A 53 -13.75 -16.75 -3.99
CA LEU A 53 -14.16 -15.44 -3.45
C LEU A 53 -15.49 -15.54 -2.68
N GLU A 54 -16.41 -16.41 -3.12
CA GLU A 54 -17.67 -16.66 -2.46
C GLU A 54 -17.44 -17.23 -1.05
N THR A 55 -16.54 -18.20 -0.92
CA THR A 55 -16.19 -18.78 0.38
C THR A 55 -15.59 -17.75 1.32
N ILE A 56 -14.75 -16.86 0.83
CA ILE A 56 -14.17 -15.77 1.64
C ILE A 56 -15.26 -14.79 2.05
N ALA A 57 -16.13 -14.36 1.13
CA ALA A 57 -17.23 -13.44 1.42
C ALA A 57 -18.19 -14.02 2.47
N GLU A 58 -18.56 -15.32 2.34
CA GLU A 58 -19.42 -16.01 3.29
C GLU A 58 -18.78 -16.12 4.68
N ASN A 59 -17.52 -16.52 4.76
CA ASN A 59 -16.78 -16.62 6.02
C ASN A 59 -16.65 -15.27 6.72
N ALA A 60 -16.34 -14.21 5.97
CA ALA A 60 -16.22 -12.86 6.51
C ALA A 60 -17.55 -12.33 7.03
N SER A 61 -18.65 -12.58 6.30
CA SER A 61 -20.00 -12.15 6.69
C SER A 61 -20.50 -12.84 7.97
N ARG A 62 -19.92 -13.97 8.38
CA ARG A 62 -20.22 -14.66 9.64
C ARG A 62 -19.43 -14.15 10.83
N CYS A 63 -18.36 -13.38 10.59
CA CYS A 63 -17.53 -12.81 11.66
C CYS A 63 -18.25 -11.62 12.32
N LYS A 64 -17.94 -11.37 13.59
CA LYS A 64 -18.42 -10.18 14.31
C LYS A 64 -18.02 -8.90 13.54
N ASN A 65 -16.77 -8.79 13.21
CA ASN A 65 -16.27 -7.82 12.24
C ASN A 65 -15.08 -8.41 11.50
N ALA A 66 -14.96 -8.08 10.21
CA ALA A 66 -13.94 -8.65 9.35
C ALA A 66 -13.32 -7.59 8.43
N LEU A 67 -12.02 -7.73 8.22
CA LEU A 67 -11.29 -7.02 7.18
C LEU A 67 -10.85 -8.02 6.12
N ILE A 68 -11.18 -7.78 4.85
CA ILE A 68 -10.69 -8.55 3.71
C ILE A 68 -9.72 -7.67 2.93
N VAL A 69 -8.47 -8.11 2.77
CA VAL A 69 -7.44 -7.39 2.01
C VAL A 69 -6.99 -8.23 0.83
N VAL A 70 -7.11 -7.66 -0.37
CA VAL A 70 -6.75 -8.32 -1.64
C VAL A 70 -5.71 -7.53 -2.43
N ASN A 71 -5.11 -8.18 -3.44
CA ASN A 71 -3.98 -7.61 -4.17
C ASN A 71 -4.40 -6.66 -5.31
N THR A 72 -5.62 -6.82 -5.86
CA THR A 72 -6.06 -6.03 -7.00
C THR A 72 -7.38 -5.30 -6.73
N LYS A 73 -7.56 -4.17 -7.41
CA LYS A 73 -8.81 -3.40 -7.35
C LYS A 73 -9.99 -4.20 -7.93
N LYS A 74 -9.73 -4.99 -8.98
CA LYS A 74 -10.75 -5.85 -9.60
C LYS A 74 -11.28 -6.88 -8.61
N THR A 75 -10.39 -7.63 -7.98
CA THR A 75 -10.75 -8.65 -6.97
C THR A 75 -11.44 -8.02 -5.78
N SER A 76 -11.03 -6.82 -5.35
CA SER A 76 -11.70 -6.13 -4.24
C SER A 76 -13.12 -5.71 -4.57
N ALA A 77 -13.38 -5.23 -5.79
CA ALA A 77 -14.73 -4.87 -6.23
C ALA A 77 -15.64 -6.10 -6.35
N GLU A 78 -15.11 -7.21 -6.89
CA GLU A 78 -15.84 -8.48 -6.99
C GLU A 78 -16.19 -9.03 -5.59
N LEU A 79 -15.24 -9.09 -4.67
CA LEU A 79 -15.50 -9.48 -3.27
C LEU A 79 -16.51 -8.57 -2.58
N TYR A 80 -16.40 -7.25 -2.80
CA TYR A 80 -17.36 -6.32 -2.24
C TYR A 80 -18.78 -6.61 -2.69
N SER A 81 -18.99 -7.01 -3.94
CA SER A 81 -20.33 -7.40 -4.43
C SER A 81 -20.86 -8.67 -3.78
N LEU A 82 -20.00 -9.62 -3.43
CA LEU A 82 -20.36 -10.93 -2.84
C LEU A 82 -20.64 -10.86 -1.33
N VAL A 83 -19.97 -9.98 -0.60
CA VAL A 83 -20.15 -9.83 0.85
C VAL A 83 -21.57 -9.43 1.18
N GLN A 84 -22.19 -10.12 2.14
CA GLN A 84 -23.52 -9.85 2.65
C GLN A 84 -23.49 -9.06 3.95
N GLY A 85 -24.59 -8.37 4.25
CA GLY A 85 -24.71 -7.55 5.46
C GLY A 85 -24.13 -6.16 5.29
N GLU A 86 -23.81 -5.51 6.40
CA GLU A 86 -23.23 -4.17 6.39
C GLU A 86 -21.75 -4.23 5.99
N LYS A 87 -21.41 -3.51 4.93
CA LYS A 87 -20.09 -3.57 4.31
C LYS A 87 -19.59 -2.22 3.88
N TYR A 88 -18.26 -2.08 3.89
CA TYR A 88 -17.54 -0.88 3.49
C TYR A 88 -16.41 -1.23 2.54
N TYR A 89 -16.09 -0.30 1.65
CA TYR A 89 -15.03 -0.45 0.67
C TYR A 89 -13.94 0.60 0.86
N LEU A 90 -12.67 0.20 0.73
CA LEU A 90 -11.54 1.12 0.83
C LEU A 90 -10.52 0.81 -0.27
N SER A 91 -10.33 1.73 -1.19
CA SER A 91 -9.31 1.59 -2.25
C SER A 91 -8.73 2.93 -2.70
N ALA A 92 -7.67 2.85 -3.49
CA ALA A 92 -7.06 4.01 -4.11
C ALA A 92 -7.93 4.64 -5.24
N ASN A 93 -9.07 4.00 -5.61
CA ASN A 93 -10.06 4.58 -6.53
C ASN A 93 -10.96 5.63 -5.86
N MET A 94 -10.91 5.73 -4.54
CA MET A 94 -11.62 6.74 -3.78
C MET A 94 -10.72 7.96 -3.56
N THR A 95 -11.32 9.16 -3.55
CA THR A 95 -10.58 10.36 -3.15
C THR A 95 -10.14 10.28 -1.68
N PRO A 96 -9.06 10.94 -1.27
CA PRO A 96 -8.65 11.00 0.14
C PRO A 96 -9.77 11.47 1.08
N ALA A 97 -10.57 12.46 0.67
CA ALA A 97 -11.70 12.96 1.45
C ALA A 97 -12.78 11.87 1.65
N HIS A 98 -13.14 11.16 0.58
CA HIS A 98 -14.10 10.05 0.64
C HIS A 98 -13.60 8.93 1.55
N ARG A 99 -12.32 8.50 1.38
CA ARG A 99 -11.72 7.48 2.25
C ARG A 99 -11.75 7.88 3.72
N SER A 100 -11.44 9.15 4.03
CA SER A 100 -11.44 9.64 5.42
C SER A 100 -12.82 9.54 6.04
N ARG A 101 -13.88 9.88 5.30
CA ARG A 101 -15.28 9.73 5.77
C ARG A 101 -15.63 8.27 6.05
N VAL A 102 -15.28 7.36 5.12
CA VAL A 102 -15.54 5.92 5.30
C VAL A 102 -14.76 5.35 6.49
N ILE A 103 -13.49 5.72 6.64
CA ILE A 103 -12.65 5.27 7.77
C ILE A 103 -13.25 5.74 9.11
N GLU A 104 -13.76 6.96 9.18
CA GLU A 104 -14.39 7.48 10.40
C GLU A 104 -15.68 6.71 10.74
N VAL A 105 -16.53 6.45 9.75
CA VAL A 105 -17.74 5.63 9.94
C VAL A 105 -17.38 4.22 10.41
N VAL A 106 -16.43 3.56 9.73
CA VAL A 106 -15.98 2.21 10.08
C VAL A 106 -15.41 2.18 11.50
N ARG A 107 -14.59 3.17 11.89
CA ARG A 107 -14.05 3.26 13.25
C ARG A 107 -15.15 3.32 14.29
N ASN A 108 -16.12 4.21 14.15
CA ASN A 108 -17.23 4.36 15.08
C ASN A 108 -18.02 3.05 15.22
N LYS A 109 -18.26 2.34 14.11
CA LYS A 109 -18.96 1.06 14.13
C LYS A 109 -18.16 -0.05 14.82
N LEU A 110 -16.87 -0.12 14.59
CA LEU A 110 -15.98 -1.07 15.28
C LEU A 110 -15.94 -0.80 16.79
N GLU A 111 -15.88 0.47 17.20
CA GLU A 111 -15.90 0.86 18.61
C GLU A 111 -17.25 0.49 19.29
N ASN A 112 -18.35 0.61 18.56
CA ASN A 112 -19.67 0.19 19.02
C ASN A 112 -19.87 -1.34 19.00
N GLY A 113 -18.92 -2.10 18.47
CA GLY A 113 -18.99 -3.56 18.36
C GLY A 113 -19.99 -4.07 17.32
N GLU A 114 -20.30 -3.26 16.31
CA GLU A 114 -21.23 -3.60 15.25
C GLU A 114 -20.66 -4.67 14.30
N HIS A 115 -21.55 -5.42 13.66
CA HIS A 115 -21.22 -6.44 12.67
C HIS A 115 -20.99 -5.76 11.31
N ILE A 116 -19.74 -5.64 10.90
CA ILE A 116 -19.36 -5.04 9.62
C ILE A 116 -18.26 -5.85 8.92
N THR A 117 -18.25 -5.79 7.59
CA THR A 117 -17.17 -6.30 6.78
C THR A 117 -16.55 -5.17 5.96
N VAL A 118 -15.23 -5.00 6.04
CA VAL A 118 -14.50 -4.04 5.21
C VAL A 118 -13.73 -4.78 4.14
N VAL A 119 -13.92 -4.43 2.88
CA VAL A 119 -13.14 -4.95 1.75
C VAL A 119 -12.17 -3.87 1.28
N SER A 120 -10.89 -4.21 1.20
CA SER A 120 -9.85 -3.25 0.83
C SER A 120 -8.76 -3.87 -0.03
N THR A 121 -8.03 -3.01 -0.71
CA THR A 121 -6.70 -3.32 -1.22
C THR A 121 -5.65 -3.11 -0.12
N SER A 122 -4.35 -3.26 -0.44
CA SER A 122 -3.24 -2.99 0.51
C SER A 122 -3.24 -1.58 1.13
N LEU A 123 -4.17 -0.72 0.73
CA LEU A 123 -4.30 0.64 1.28
C LEU A 123 -4.40 0.68 2.81
N VAL A 124 -5.07 -0.30 3.42
CA VAL A 124 -5.27 -0.35 4.88
C VAL A 124 -4.06 -0.86 5.66
N GLU A 125 -3.05 -1.38 4.98
CA GLU A 125 -1.85 -1.93 5.61
C GLU A 125 -1.03 -0.84 6.31
N ALA A 126 -1.04 0.39 5.78
CA ALA A 126 -0.34 1.54 6.35
C ALA A 126 -1.27 2.75 6.53
N GLY A 127 -1.03 3.53 7.59
CA GLY A 127 -1.68 4.85 7.79
C GLY A 127 -3.16 4.82 8.19
N VAL A 128 -3.77 3.65 8.41
CA VAL A 128 -5.17 3.51 8.83
C VAL A 128 -5.22 2.88 10.21
N ASP A 129 -5.90 3.52 11.15
CA ASP A 129 -6.05 3.04 12.53
C ASP A 129 -7.43 2.42 12.72
N LEU A 130 -7.52 1.11 12.42
CA LEU A 130 -8.71 0.27 12.56
C LEU A 130 -8.30 -1.03 13.25
N ASP A 131 -9.22 -1.59 14.03
CA ASP A 131 -9.03 -2.82 14.81
C ASP A 131 -10.18 -3.82 14.56
N PHE A 132 -9.83 -4.97 13.98
CA PHE A 132 -10.77 -6.01 13.60
C PHE A 132 -10.53 -7.30 14.41
N ASN A 133 -11.58 -8.06 14.69
CA ASN A 133 -11.45 -9.39 15.30
C ASN A 133 -10.84 -10.41 14.31
N THR A 134 -11.17 -10.28 13.04
CA THR A 134 -10.75 -11.22 11.98
C THR A 134 -10.25 -10.48 10.75
N VAL A 135 -9.14 -10.95 10.21
CA VAL A 135 -8.57 -10.45 8.96
C VAL A 135 -8.42 -11.60 7.97
N PHE A 136 -8.93 -11.40 6.75
CA PHE A 136 -8.69 -12.28 5.61
C PHE A 136 -7.71 -11.56 4.68
N ARG A 137 -6.54 -12.15 4.43
CA ARG A 137 -5.52 -11.57 3.55
C ARG A 137 -5.24 -12.51 2.40
N GLN A 138 -5.51 -12.05 1.18
CA GLN A 138 -5.07 -12.77 -0.02
C GLN A 138 -3.56 -12.96 0.02
N LEU A 139 -3.10 -14.12 -0.37
CA LEU A 139 -1.67 -14.46 -0.42
C LEU A 139 -0.88 -13.40 -1.19
N SER A 140 0.17 -12.88 -0.54
CA SER A 140 0.99 -11.77 -0.99
C SER A 140 2.41 -11.92 -0.46
N GLY A 141 3.20 -10.84 -0.43
CA GLY A 141 4.44 -10.82 0.32
C GLY A 141 4.19 -11.01 1.82
N LEU A 142 5.11 -11.67 2.52
CA LEU A 142 5.00 -11.90 3.96
C LEU A 142 4.89 -10.59 4.74
N ASP A 143 5.62 -9.56 4.32
CA ASP A 143 5.56 -8.20 4.87
C ASP A 143 4.14 -7.63 4.81
N SER A 144 3.45 -7.79 3.70
CA SER A 144 2.08 -7.34 3.49
C SER A 144 1.08 -8.15 4.34
N ILE A 145 1.26 -9.47 4.44
CA ILE A 145 0.44 -10.32 5.31
C ILE A 145 0.57 -9.89 6.78
N LEU A 146 1.78 -9.64 7.25
CA LEU A 146 2.02 -9.19 8.62
C LEU A 146 1.49 -7.78 8.89
N GLN A 147 1.56 -6.87 7.90
CA GLN A 147 0.98 -5.53 8.01
C GLN A 147 -0.55 -5.56 8.08
N ALA A 148 -1.20 -6.39 7.26
CA ALA A 148 -2.64 -6.63 7.35
C ALA A 148 -3.02 -7.25 8.70
N GLY A 149 -2.25 -8.22 9.17
CA GLY A 149 -2.41 -8.83 10.51
C GLY A 149 -2.24 -7.83 11.65
N GLY A 150 -1.46 -6.77 11.46
CA GLY A 150 -1.36 -5.66 12.40
C GLY A 150 -2.65 -4.83 12.56
N ARG A 151 -3.72 -5.16 11.81
CA ARG A 151 -5.09 -4.64 11.96
C ARG A 151 -6.01 -5.62 12.70
N CYS A 152 -5.50 -6.77 13.10
CA CYS A 152 -6.24 -7.81 13.79
C CYS A 152 -5.92 -7.75 15.29
N ASN A 153 -6.96 -7.59 16.11
CA ASN A 153 -6.83 -7.49 17.58
C ASN A 153 -5.70 -6.53 18.01
N ARG A 154 -5.60 -5.42 17.30
CA ARG A 154 -4.49 -4.46 17.44
C ARG A 154 -4.40 -3.90 18.85
N GLU A 155 -5.54 -3.57 19.45
CA GLU A 155 -5.62 -3.03 20.80
C GLU A 155 -5.56 -4.13 21.86
N GLY A 156 -5.68 -5.42 21.47
CA GLY A 156 -5.67 -6.54 22.41
C GLY A 156 -6.93 -6.60 23.28
N LYS A 157 -8.08 -6.19 22.73
CA LYS A 157 -9.37 -6.22 23.39
C LYS A 157 -9.94 -7.63 23.52
N ASP A 158 -9.61 -8.48 22.55
CA ASP A 158 -9.99 -9.89 22.56
C ASP A 158 -8.81 -10.76 23.00
N ASP A 159 -9.11 -11.93 23.57
CA ASP A 159 -8.08 -12.90 23.96
C ASP A 159 -7.20 -13.28 22.78
N LYS A 160 -7.79 -13.39 21.58
CA LYS A 160 -7.08 -13.75 20.35
C LYS A 160 -7.79 -13.25 19.09
N GLY A 161 -7.04 -12.65 18.18
CA GLY A 161 -7.48 -12.37 16.82
C GLY A 161 -7.08 -13.47 15.83
N TYR A 162 -7.74 -13.53 14.68
CA TYR A 162 -7.44 -14.51 13.64
C TYR A 162 -7.13 -13.85 12.31
N VAL A 163 -6.01 -14.24 11.72
CA VAL A 163 -5.60 -13.82 10.38
C VAL A 163 -5.61 -15.03 9.46
N TYR A 164 -6.50 -15.03 8.50
CA TYR A 164 -6.63 -16.08 7.50
C TYR A 164 -5.93 -15.67 6.21
N VAL A 165 -4.91 -16.42 5.80
CA VAL A 165 -4.23 -16.25 4.52
C VAL A 165 -4.90 -17.17 3.51
N PHE A 166 -5.31 -16.64 2.36
CA PHE A 166 -6.00 -17.40 1.33
C PHE A 166 -5.40 -17.15 -0.06
N ASP A 167 -5.41 -18.16 -0.92
CA ASP A 167 -4.98 -18.10 -2.32
C ASP A 167 -6.19 -18.25 -3.25
N ILE A 168 -6.22 -17.46 -4.30
CA ILE A 168 -7.21 -17.56 -5.40
C ILE A 168 -6.46 -17.77 -6.71
N ASP A 169 -7.14 -18.32 -7.72
CA ASP A 169 -6.54 -18.54 -9.04
C ASP A 169 -6.38 -17.20 -9.82
N GLU A 170 -5.60 -16.30 -9.24
CA GLU A 170 -5.25 -15.02 -9.86
C GLU A 170 -3.84 -15.11 -10.47
N THR A 171 -3.74 -14.75 -11.75
CA THR A 171 -2.47 -14.76 -12.47
C THR A 171 -1.79 -13.40 -12.38
N TYR A 172 -0.60 -13.37 -11.85
CA TYR A 172 0.25 -12.18 -11.83
C TYR A 172 1.27 -12.23 -12.97
N ARG A 173 1.67 -11.04 -13.46
CA ARG A 173 2.69 -10.96 -14.50
C ARG A 173 3.95 -11.72 -14.03
N LYS A 174 4.36 -12.72 -14.83
CA LYS A 174 5.55 -13.52 -14.54
C LYS A 174 6.77 -12.60 -14.39
N GLY A 175 7.55 -12.80 -13.33
CA GLY A 175 8.71 -11.97 -13.00
C GLY A 175 8.38 -10.61 -12.38
N SER A 176 7.11 -10.30 -12.07
CA SER A 176 6.77 -9.12 -11.27
C SER A 176 7.24 -9.28 -9.82
N ASP A 177 7.50 -8.16 -9.15
CA ASP A 177 7.88 -8.14 -7.73
C ASP A 177 6.85 -8.87 -6.85
N LEU A 178 5.55 -8.65 -7.12
CA LEU A 178 4.47 -9.33 -6.40
C LEU A 178 4.50 -10.85 -6.58
N ALA A 179 4.66 -11.34 -7.82
CA ALA A 179 4.73 -12.78 -8.08
C ALA A 179 5.92 -13.43 -7.37
N MET A 180 7.06 -12.77 -7.33
CA MET A 180 8.26 -13.23 -6.63
C MET A 180 8.00 -13.29 -5.12
N ARG A 181 7.44 -12.24 -4.52
CA ARG A 181 7.09 -12.18 -3.09
C ARG A 181 6.10 -13.28 -2.69
N ILE A 182 5.06 -13.49 -3.51
CA ILE A 182 4.06 -14.56 -3.31
C ILE A 182 4.75 -15.93 -3.29
N ASN A 183 5.60 -16.23 -4.29
CA ASN A 183 6.28 -17.52 -4.35
C ASN A 183 7.21 -17.75 -3.15
N LYS A 184 7.92 -16.71 -2.70
CA LYS A 184 8.73 -16.79 -1.49
C LYS A 184 7.88 -17.08 -0.25
N THR A 185 6.75 -16.37 -0.11
CA THR A 185 5.84 -16.55 1.02
C THR A 185 5.22 -17.95 1.04
N LYS A 186 4.84 -18.53 -0.11
CA LYS A 186 4.34 -19.92 -0.18
C LYS A 186 5.31 -20.92 0.45
N GLY A 187 6.58 -20.87 0.06
CA GLY A 187 7.58 -21.76 0.65
C GLY A 187 7.79 -21.55 2.15
N LEU A 188 7.58 -20.34 2.66
CA LEU A 188 7.68 -20.06 4.09
C LEU A 188 6.46 -20.54 4.88
N LEU A 189 5.24 -20.43 4.32
CA LEU A 189 4.02 -21.00 4.94
C LEU A 189 4.10 -22.50 5.11
N GLU A 190 4.72 -23.21 4.16
CA GLU A 190 4.95 -24.66 4.27
C GLU A 190 6.02 -25.03 5.30
N LYS A 191 7.03 -24.16 5.48
CA LYS A 191 8.20 -24.43 6.32
C LYS A 191 8.02 -24.03 7.77
N TYR A 192 7.35 -22.90 8.03
CA TYR A 192 7.23 -22.29 9.36
C TYR A 192 5.82 -22.39 9.91
N GLN A 193 5.67 -22.96 11.11
CA GLN A 193 4.41 -22.94 11.85
C GLN A 193 4.04 -21.53 12.33
N ASP A 194 5.05 -20.71 12.62
CA ASP A 194 4.91 -19.32 13.05
C ASP A 194 5.60 -18.39 12.07
N ILE A 195 4.80 -17.83 11.15
CA ILE A 195 5.26 -16.87 10.14
C ILE A 195 5.67 -15.51 10.73
N THR A 196 5.32 -15.25 11.99
CA THR A 196 5.73 -14.04 12.72
C THR A 196 7.09 -14.18 13.38
N SER A 197 7.69 -15.36 13.33
CA SER A 197 8.99 -15.61 13.92
C SER A 197 10.08 -14.80 13.21
N TYR A 198 11.08 -14.40 13.99
CA TYR A 198 12.23 -13.68 13.44
C TYR A 198 12.93 -14.44 12.30
N ASP A 199 13.09 -15.75 12.46
CA ASP A 199 13.78 -16.58 11.46
C ASP A 199 13.00 -16.62 10.15
N CYS A 200 11.68 -16.71 10.21
CA CYS A 200 10.81 -16.63 9.03
C CYS A 200 10.92 -15.27 8.33
N ILE A 201 10.81 -14.18 9.09
CA ILE A 201 10.92 -12.82 8.56
C ILE A 201 12.32 -12.58 7.96
N LYS A 202 13.36 -13.01 8.65
CA LYS A 202 14.74 -12.92 8.17
C LYS A 202 14.94 -13.68 6.87
N GLU A 203 14.49 -14.94 6.79
CA GLU A 203 14.62 -15.76 5.57
C GLU A 203 13.82 -15.17 4.39
N TYR A 204 12.67 -14.55 4.66
CA TYR A 204 11.89 -13.83 3.66
C TYR A 204 12.70 -12.69 3.04
N TYR A 205 13.24 -11.79 3.86
CA TYR A 205 13.99 -10.65 3.36
C TYR A 205 15.33 -11.01 2.75
N ASP A 206 16.04 -11.99 3.32
CA ASP A 206 17.27 -12.51 2.73
C ASP A 206 17.02 -12.98 1.28
N GLY A 207 15.93 -13.75 1.06
CA GLY A 207 15.57 -14.20 -0.28
C GLY A 207 15.15 -13.08 -1.24
N ILE A 208 14.51 -12.02 -0.74
CA ILE A 208 14.16 -10.83 -1.56
C ILE A 208 15.44 -10.06 -1.92
N PHE A 209 16.36 -9.88 -0.98
CA PHE A 209 17.60 -9.17 -1.23
C PHE A 209 18.48 -9.93 -2.22
N ASP A 210 18.61 -11.25 -2.08
CA ASP A 210 19.38 -12.07 -3.00
C ASP A 210 18.83 -12.00 -4.43
N PHE A 211 17.51 -12.02 -4.60
CA PHE A 211 16.87 -11.88 -5.91
C PHE A 211 17.06 -10.50 -6.54
N ASN A 212 17.05 -9.46 -5.72
CA ASN A 212 17.16 -8.07 -6.20
C ASN A 212 18.60 -7.55 -6.27
N GLN A 213 19.61 -8.36 -5.92
CA GLN A 213 21.01 -7.89 -5.89
C GLN A 213 21.49 -7.32 -7.22
N SER A 214 21.18 -7.95 -8.35
CA SER A 214 21.53 -7.44 -9.68
C SER A 214 20.79 -6.14 -9.99
N ARG A 215 19.51 -6.03 -9.64
CA ARG A 215 18.70 -4.83 -9.86
C ARG A 215 19.13 -3.67 -8.96
N ILE A 216 19.51 -3.95 -7.72
CA ILE A 216 20.06 -2.95 -6.80
C ILE A 216 21.41 -2.46 -7.32
N ALA A 217 22.26 -3.34 -7.81
CA ALA A 217 23.57 -2.97 -8.38
C ALA A 217 23.44 -2.20 -9.69
N GLU A 218 22.46 -2.53 -10.55
CA GLU A 218 22.24 -1.87 -11.84
C GLU A 218 21.59 -0.49 -11.74
N ASN A 219 20.69 -0.28 -10.77
CA ASN A 219 19.87 0.92 -10.66
C ASN A 219 20.27 1.89 -9.56
N SER A 220 21.28 1.55 -8.74
CA SER A 220 21.50 2.28 -7.51
C SER A 220 22.77 3.12 -7.50
N ILE A 221 23.01 3.67 -6.35
CA ILE A 221 24.12 4.45 -5.82
C ILE A 221 25.49 4.09 -6.44
N ALA A 222 25.72 2.84 -6.87
CA ALA A 222 26.97 2.43 -7.53
C ALA A 222 27.17 3.13 -8.89
N LYS A 223 26.15 3.23 -9.74
CA LYS A 223 26.18 4.05 -10.96
C LYS A 223 26.36 5.53 -10.66
N TYR A 224 25.80 5.97 -9.57
CA TYR A 224 25.96 7.32 -9.06
C TYR A 224 27.40 7.61 -8.63
N ASN A 225 27.99 6.71 -7.86
CA ASN A 225 29.38 6.84 -7.40
C ASN A 225 30.37 6.73 -8.56
N GLU A 226 30.10 5.90 -9.58
CA GLU A 226 30.92 5.85 -10.77
C GLU A 226 30.80 7.12 -11.62
N GLN A 227 29.62 7.69 -11.78
CA GLN A 227 29.41 8.95 -12.49
C GLN A 227 29.95 10.14 -11.70
N SER A 228 29.71 10.20 -10.37
CA SER A 228 30.30 11.26 -9.53
C SER A 228 31.80 11.15 -9.44
N ASN A 229 32.39 9.97 -9.34
CA ASN A 229 33.84 9.76 -9.36
C ASN A 229 34.45 10.10 -10.72
N SER A 230 33.73 9.94 -11.83
CA SER A 230 34.20 10.39 -13.15
C SER A 230 34.20 11.92 -13.28
N PHE A 231 33.24 12.60 -12.67
CA PHE A 231 33.17 14.06 -12.58
C PHE A 231 34.27 14.63 -11.66
N ASP A 232 34.49 14.00 -10.51
CA ASP A 232 35.50 14.41 -9.52
C ASP A 232 36.92 14.28 -10.08
N ARG A 233 37.20 13.24 -10.89
CA ARG A 233 38.49 13.07 -11.60
C ARG A 233 38.78 14.15 -12.65
N GLN A 234 37.75 14.85 -13.11
CA GLN A 234 37.92 15.94 -14.09
C GLN A 234 37.99 17.33 -13.45
N GLY A 235 37.95 17.42 -12.11
CA GLY A 235 38.06 18.69 -11.38
C GLY A 235 36.89 19.66 -11.64
N LEU A 236 35.76 19.15 -12.12
CA LEU A 236 34.58 19.92 -12.52
C LEU A 236 33.52 20.05 -11.44
N MET A 237 33.68 19.42 -10.27
CA MET A 237 32.72 19.52 -9.18
C MET A 237 33.03 20.70 -8.25
N SER A 238 32.34 21.79 -8.51
CA SER A 238 31.92 22.68 -7.43
C SER A 238 30.83 21.99 -6.59
N PRO A 239 30.83 22.12 -5.26
CA PRO A 239 29.74 21.63 -4.41
C PRO A 239 28.35 22.17 -4.81
N TYR A 240 28.32 23.18 -5.69
CA TYR A 240 27.11 23.80 -6.24
C TYR A 240 26.60 23.17 -7.56
N SER A 241 27.32 22.17 -8.12
CA SER A 241 26.98 21.58 -9.42
C SER A 241 26.38 20.18 -9.35
N ILE A 242 25.87 19.76 -8.18
CA ILE A 242 25.17 18.47 -8.04
C ILE A 242 23.91 18.51 -8.89
N PRO A 243 23.75 17.64 -9.91
CA PRO A 243 22.60 17.64 -10.80
C PRO A 243 21.38 16.99 -10.13
N PHE A 244 20.88 17.61 -9.06
CA PHE A 244 19.76 17.11 -8.27
C PHE A 244 18.54 16.76 -9.12
N ARG A 245 18.27 17.52 -10.18
CA ARG A 245 17.14 17.24 -11.08
C ARG A 245 17.33 15.94 -11.84
N SER A 246 18.52 15.69 -12.37
CA SER A 246 18.82 14.43 -13.08
C SER A 246 18.78 13.25 -12.13
N TYR A 247 19.20 13.43 -10.90
CA TYR A 247 19.10 12.43 -9.85
C TYR A 247 17.66 12.16 -9.47
N ALA A 248 16.85 13.18 -9.25
CA ALA A 248 15.43 13.04 -8.93
C ALA A 248 14.65 12.34 -10.07
N MET A 249 14.99 12.60 -11.34
CA MET A 249 14.38 11.94 -12.50
C MET A 249 14.76 10.47 -12.64
N GLN A 250 15.93 10.06 -12.14
CA GLN A 250 16.37 8.66 -12.15
C GLN A 250 15.89 7.88 -10.92
N PHE A 251 15.50 8.59 -9.87
CA PHE A 251 14.98 8.01 -8.63
C PHE A 251 13.45 7.99 -8.66
N GLU A 252 12.89 7.04 -9.39
CA GLU A 252 11.45 6.75 -9.34
C GLU A 252 11.17 5.72 -8.24
N TYR A 253 10.70 6.19 -7.09
CA TYR A 253 10.24 5.31 -6.00
C TYR A 253 8.95 4.58 -6.38
N ILE A 254 8.09 5.21 -7.18
CA ILE A 254 6.87 4.65 -7.73
C ILE A 254 6.86 4.95 -9.23
N SER A 255 7.23 3.96 -10.05
CA SER A 255 7.13 4.06 -11.51
C SER A 255 5.70 3.70 -11.95
N ALA A 256 4.77 4.62 -11.75
CA ALA A 256 3.42 4.47 -12.27
C ALA A 256 3.13 5.63 -13.22
N ASP A 257 2.87 5.30 -14.49
CA ASP A 257 2.39 6.28 -15.47
C ASP A 257 0.93 6.62 -15.14
N THR A 258 0.76 7.50 -14.14
CA THR A 258 -0.54 7.92 -13.63
C THR A 258 -0.72 9.41 -13.74
N ILE A 259 -1.96 9.83 -13.93
CA ILE A 259 -2.39 11.21 -13.90
C ILE A 259 -3.45 11.41 -12.81
N SER A 260 -3.38 12.55 -12.13
CA SER A 260 -4.35 12.90 -11.10
C SER A 260 -5.53 13.62 -11.73
N ILE A 261 -6.75 13.18 -11.42
CA ILE A 261 -8.00 13.82 -11.83
C ILE A 261 -8.78 14.26 -10.60
N VAL A 262 -9.45 15.39 -10.68
CA VAL A 262 -10.30 15.95 -9.62
C VAL A 262 -11.71 15.39 -9.76
N ILE A 263 -12.28 14.96 -8.65
CA ILE A 263 -13.67 14.50 -8.53
C ILE A 263 -14.46 15.62 -7.85
N ASP A 264 -15.47 16.14 -8.53
CA ASP A 264 -16.42 17.09 -7.95
C ASP A 264 -17.41 16.29 -7.08
N ASP A 265 -17.15 16.23 -5.76
CA ASP A 265 -17.98 15.43 -4.84
C ASP A 265 -19.28 16.18 -4.52
N PRO A 266 -20.44 15.70 -4.98
CA PRO A 266 -21.72 16.39 -4.76
C PRO A 266 -22.15 16.43 -3.30
N ASN A 267 -21.55 15.59 -2.45
CA ASN A 267 -21.85 15.52 -1.02
C ASN A 267 -20.92 16.41 -0.17
N ASP A 268 -20.01 17.14 -0.81
CA ASP A 268 -19.06 18.01 -0.12
C ASP A 268 -19.07 19.42 -0.72
N GLN A 269 -19.79 20.33 -0.04
CA GLN A 269 -19.92 21.73 -0.47
C GLN A 269 -18.57 22.43 -0.65
N THR A 270 -17.59 22.12 0.20
CA THR A 270 -16.24 22.67 0.09
C THR A 270 -15.56 22.21 -1.19
N CYS A 271 -15.77 20.94 -1.58
CA CYS A 271 -15.24 20.41 -2.84
C CYS A 271 -15.81 21.20 -4.02
N HIS A 272 -17.13 21.37 -4.04
CA HIS A 272 -17.82 22.07 -5.12
C HIS A 272 -17.33 23.52 -5.27
N GLU A 273 -17.20 24.25 -4.18
CA GLU A 273 -16.68 25.63 -4.18
C GLU A 273 -15.24 25.72 -4.71
N LEU A 274 -14.37 24.77 -4.34
CA LEU A 274 -12.99 24.68 -4.84
C LEU A 274 -12.96 24.37 -6.34
N VAL A 275 -13.83 23.48 -6.81
CA VAL A 275 -13.94 23.11 -8.24
C VAL A 275 -14.44 24.32 -9.06
N GLU A 276 -15.45 25.05 -8.59
CA GLU A 276 -15.91 26.26 -9.25
C GLU A 276 -14.82 27.35 -9.31
N THR A 277 -14.08 27.53 -8.22
CA THR A 277 -12.94 28.44 -8.19
C THR A 277 -11.88 28.07 -9.22
N LEU A 278 -11.57 26.77 -9.36
CA LEU A 278 -10.65 26.28 -10.38
C LEU A 278 -11.21 26.50 -11.81
N ARG A 279 -12.51 26.26 -12.04
CA ARG A 279 -13.18 26.49 -13.34
C ARG A 279 -13.09 27.98 -13.78
N ASN A 280 -13.05 28.88 -12.82
CA ASN A 280 -12.86 30.32 -13.06
C ASN A 280 -11.38 30.71 -13.27
N GLY A 281 -10.45 29.74 -13.33
CA GLY A 281 -9.03 29.94 -13.63
C GLY A 281 -8.16 30.24 -12.41
N ASP A 282 -8.69 30.21 -11.19
CA ASP A 282 -7.89 30.45 -9.99
C ASP A 282 -7.17 29.17 -9.53
N MET A 283 -5.85 29.16 -9.73
CA MET A 283 -4.96 28.04 -9.40
C MET A 283 -4.58 27.94 -7.92
N SER A 284 -4.93 28.92 -7.09
CA SER A 284 -4.59 28.94 -5.66
C SER A 284 -5.18 27.73 -4.91
N VAL A 285 -6.30 27.20 -5.39
CA VAL A 285 -7.02 26.05 -4.83
C VAL A 285 -6.39 24.69 -5.14
N ARG A 286 -5.35 24.63 -6.00
CA ARG A 286 -4.73 23.39 -6.46
C ARG A 286 -4.31 22.45 -5.31
N ARG A 287 -3.72 23.02 -4.25
CA ARG A 287 -3.29 22.23 -3.08
C ARG A 287 -4.48 21.64 -2.31
N ALA A 288 -5.54 22.42 -2.16
CA ALA A 288 -6.75 21.98 -1.47
C ALA A 288 -7.49 20.86 -2.25
N LEU A 289 -7.46 20.92 -3.59
CA LEU A 289 -8.08 19.92 -4.45
C LEU A 289 -7.38 18.55 -4.43
N GLN A 290 -6.16 18.43 -3.92
CA GLN A 290 -5.47 17.14 -3.81
C GLN A 290 -6.27 16.13 -2.98
N LYS A 291 -7.00 16.55 -1.95
CA LYS A 291 -7.85 15.67 -1.15
C LYS A 291 -9.10 15.16 -1.89
N TYR A 292 -9.44 15.77 -3.01
CA TYR A 292 -10.54 15.39 -3.90
C TYR A 292 -10.06 14.81 -5.22
N SER A 293 -8.82 14.37 -5.28
CA SER A 293 -8.23 13.83 -6.51
C SER A 293 -7.98 12.33 -6.41
N VAL A 294 -8.09 11.65 -7.56
CA VAL A 294 -7.76 10.23 -7.73
C VAL A 294 -6.68 10.10 -8.79
N SER A 295 -5.68 9.28 -8.54
CA SER A 295 -4.66 8.93 -9.54
C SER A 295 -5.13 7.75 -10.38
N ILE A 296 -5.18 7.93 -11.70
CA ILE A 296 -5.56 6.91 -12.67
C ILE A 296 -4.41 6.63 -13.65
N TYR A 297 -4.36 5.42 -14.17
CA TYR A 297 -3.38 5.06 -15.20
C TYR A 297 -3.61 5.84 -16.49
N MET A 298 -2.54 6.12 -17.23
CA MET A 298 -2.61 6.92 -18.46
C MET A 298 -3.53 6.32 -19.52
N ASN A 299 -3.64 4.99 -19.63
CA ASN A 299 -4.59 4.35 -20.55
C ASN A 299 -6.05 4.65 -20.16
N VAL A 300 -6.40 4.56 -18.86
CA VAL A 300 -7.73 4.90 -18.35
C VAL A 300 -8.03 6.38 -18.57
N PHE A 301 -7.03 7.25 -18.32
CA PHE A 301 -7.17 8.68 -18.61
C PHE A 301 -7.51 8.95 -20.07
N LYS A 302 -6.78 8.34 -21.01
CA LYS A 302 -7.02 8.51 -22.45
C LYS A 302 -8.43 8.08 -22.84
N ASP A 303 -8.91 6.97 -22.29
CA ASP A 303 -10.26 6.46 -22.55
C ASP A 303 -11.33 7.44 -22.03
N LEU A 304 -11.23 7.88 -20.78
CA LEU A 304 -12.17 8.83 -20.19
C LEU A 304 -12.14 10.21 -20.88
N TYR A 305 -10.95 10.67 -21.27
CA TYR A 305 -10.78 11.94 -21.97
C TYR A 305 -11.39 11.88 -23.39
N SER A 306 -11.18 10.80 -24.11
CA SER A 306 -11.75 10.60 -25.46
C SER A 306 -13.27 10.53 -25.45
N GLN A 307 -13.88 10.06 -24.35
CA GLN A 307 -15.32 10.00 -24.13
C GLN A 307 -15.90 11.35 -23.65
N GLY A 308 -15.08 12.39 -23.46
CA GLY A 308 -15.51 13.69 -22.97
C GLY A 308 -15.91 13.69 -21.47
N VAL A 309 -15.56 12.64 -20.76
CA VAL A 309 -15.86 12.47 -19.30
C VAL A 309 -14.92 13.33 -18.45
N LEU A 310 -13.74 13.66 -18.97
CA LEU A 310 -12.77 14.54 -18.34
C LEU A 310 -12.67 15.85 -19.11
N LYS A 311 -12.63 16.99 -18.38
CA LYS A 311 -12.40 18.30 -18.98
C LYS A 311 -11.28 19.04 -18.27
N ASP A 312 -10.45 19.71 -19.06
CA ASP A 312 -9.53 20.74 -18.60
C ASP A 312 -10.13 22.12 -18.92
N HIS A 313 -10.16 22.97 -17.93
CA HIS A 313 -10.64 24.36 -18.05
C HIS A 313 -9.47 25.34 -18.31
N GLY A 314 -8.42 24.90 -19.01
CA GLY A 314 -7.24 25.73 -19.31
C GLY A 314 -6.24 25.82 -18.18
N THR A 315 -6.39 24.99 -17.17
CA THR A 315 -5.54 24.96 -15.96
C THR A 315 -4.51 23.83 -15.95
N GLY A 316 -4.62 22.89 -16.89
CA GLY A 316 -3.85 21.63 -16.89
C GLY A 316 -4.29 20.66 -15.81
N ILE A 317 -5.43 20.91 -15.15
CA ILE A 317 -6.03 20.03 -14.14
C ILE A 317 -7.33 19.47 -14.72
N PHE A 318 -7.44 18.16 -14.75
CA PHE A 318 -8.58 17.45 -15.32
C PHE A 318 -9.64 17.22 -14.25
N ILE A 319 -10.88 17.58 -14.55
CA ILE A 319 -12.04 17.42 -13.67
C ILE A 319 -12.96 16.35 -14.28
N LEU A 320 -13.44 15.42 -13.47
CA LEU A 320 -14.48 14.47 -13.85
C LEU A 320 -15.80 15.21 -13.90
N VAL A 321 -16.35 15.36 -15.13
CA VAL A 321 -17.62 16.12 -15.34
C VAL A 321 -18.85 15.24 -15.32
N ASN A 322 -18.70 13.94 -15.54
CA ASN A 322 -19.78 12.97 -15.44
C ASN A 322 -19.67 12.18 -14.14
N GLN A 323 -20.43 12.56 -13.15
CA GLN A 323 -20.41 11.98 -11.82
C GLN A 323 -20.88 10.51 -11.78
N SER A 324 -21.57 10.01 -12.82
CA SER A 324 -21.96 8.59 -12.89
C SER A 324 -20.75 7.62 -12.96
N TYR A 325 -19.58 8.14 -13.30
CA TYR A 325 -18.32 7.38 -13.26
C TYR A 325 -17.68 7.29 -11.88
N TYR A 326 -18.21 7.99 -10.89
CA TYR A 326 -17.73 7.93 -9.51
C TYR A 326 -18.82 7.43 -8.58
N ASN A 327 -18.61 6.24 -8.04
CA ASN A 327 -19.56 5.59 -7.14
C ASN A 327 -19.32 6.02 -5.69
N ASN A 328 -20.39 6.32 -4.96
CA ASN A 328 -20.33 6.76 -3.56
C ASN A 328 -19.89 5.66 -2.58
N GLU A 329 -19.86 4.40 -3.00
CA GLU A 329 -19.39 3.28 -2.17
C GLU A 329 -17.96 2.85 -2.55
N THR A 330 -17.65 2.79 -3.86
CA THR A 330 -16.41 2.17 -4.34
C THR A 330 -15.42 3.15 -5.00
N GLY A 331 -15.83 4.38 -5.27
CA GLY A 331 -15.03 5.38 -5.99
C GLY A 331 -15.13 5.23 -7.50
N LEU A 332 -14.01 5.52 -8.21
CA LEU A 332 -13.92 5.54 -9.68
C LEU A 332 -13.82 4.13 -10.28
#